data_1e89e2baa0aca6a50552e824411a1f9b
#
_entry.id   1e89e2baa0aca6a50552e824411a1f9b
#
_cell.length_a   1.000
_cell.length_b   1.000
_cell.length_c   1.000
_cell.angle_alpha   90.00
_cell.angle_beta   90.00
_cell.angle_gamma   90.00
#
_symmetry.space_group_name_H-M   'P 1'
#
loop_
_entity.id
_entity.type
_entity.pdbx_description
1 polymer ?
#
loop_
_entity_poly.entity_id
_entity_poly.type
_entity_poly.pdbx_seq_one_letter_code
_entity_poly.pdbx_strand_id
1 'polypeptide(L)'
;LDSSIEVGDWIRVDDIVGRVIDIRWRYTAIETRNGETIIVPNSLLMKSKFAVIWSAEQATQPWRRWIWFNVDYAAPPARVIQTVEQAAISADIPNVARDPLPNCVLMEFGPNYGRYALRYWLIDPRPDDPTDSAVRVHVLAALQRAGIRIAEPEYSVHMIKENHAYREAVHARELGRRLKALRGVGIFSSFS
;
A
#
# COMPACT_ATOMS: atom_id res chain seq x y z
N LEU A 1 18.63 -23.18 -20.91
CA LEU A 1 17.41 -22.53 -20.42
C LEU A 1 16.35 -22.80 -21.46
N ASP A 2 15.45 -23.73 -21.15
CA ASP A 2 14.25 -23.91 -21.94
C ASP A 2 13.48 -22.59 -21.92
N SER A 3 12.98 -22.16 -23.04
CA SER A 3 12.20 -20.99 -23.46
C SER A 3 11.33 -20.24 -22.45
N SER A 4 11.72 -20.20 -21.18
CA SER A 4 10.95 -19.54 -20.12
C SER A 4 11.31 -18.06 -19.89
N ILE A 5 12.39 -17.58 -20.47
CA ILE A 5 12.86 -16.18 -20.42
C ILE A 5 13.45 -15.81 -21.77
N GLU A 6 13.06 -14.65 -22.29
CA GLU A 6 13.54 -14.12 -23.55
C GLU A 6 14.14 -12.71 -23.40
N VAL A 7 14.96 -12.31 -24.39
CA VAL A 7 15.48 -10.94 -24.45
C VAL A 7 14.31 -9.98 -24.65
N GLY A 8 14.23 -8.98 -23.78
CA GLY A 8 13.13 -8.02 -23.75
C GLY A 8 12.13 -8.25 -22.62
N ASP A 9 12.10 -9.42 -22.00
CA ASP A 9 11.24 -9.72 -20.87
C ASP A 9 11.63 -8.89 -19.65
N TRP A 10 10.63 -8.46 -18.90
CA TRP A 10 10.82 -7.91 -17.55
C TRP A 10 10.69 -9.03 -16.53
N ILE A 11 11.76 -9.22 -15.78
CA ILE A 11 11.81 -10.28 -14.77
C ILE A 11 12.12 -9.72 -13.39
N ARG A 12 11.70 -10.47 -12.40
CA ARG A 12 12.12 -10.29 -10.99
C ARG A 12 12.84 -11.55 -10.54
N VAL A 13 14.06 -11.37 -10.09
CA VAL A 13 14.90 -12.41 -9.50
C VAL A 13 15.35 -11.89 -8.14
N ASP A 14 14.88 -12.47 -7.05
CA ASP A 14 15.08 -11.97 -5.69
C ASP A 14 14.70 -10.47 -5.60
N ASP A 15 15.65 -9.59 -5.26
CA ASP A 15 15.45 -8.14 -5.17
C ASP A 15 15.71 -7.39 -6.48
N ILE A 16 16.15 -8.10 -7.52
CA ILE A 16 16.48 -7.51 -8.81
C ILE A 16 15.24 -7.50 -9.70
N VAL A 17 14.85 -6.30 -10.15
CA VAL A 17 13.80 -6.12 -11.16
C VAL A 17 14.37 -5.38 -12.35
N GLY A 18 14.26 -5.96 -13.53
CA GLY A 18 14.78 -5.34 -14.75
C GLY A 18 14.40 -6.09 -16.02
N ARG A 19 14.84 -5.51 -17.11
CA ARG A 19 14.63 -6.06 -18.46
C ARG A 19 15.81 -6.94 -18.85
N VAL A 20 15.53 -8.12 -19.36
CA VAL A 20 16.54 -8.99 -19.96
C VAL A 20 17.07 -8.35 -21.24
N ILE A 21 18.36 -8.05 -21.29
CA ILE A 21 19.00 -7.40 -22.45
C ILE A 21 19.89 -8.36 -23.25
N ASP A 22 20.41 -9.40 -22.60
CA ASP A 22 21.23 -10.42 -23.26
C ASP A 22 21.14 -11.75 -22.51
N ILE A 23 21.12 -12.87 -23.25
CA ILE A 23 21.16 -14.21 -22.68
C ILE A 23 22.31 -14.96 -23.33
N ARG A 24 23.28 -15.38 -22.53
CA ARG A 24 24.42 -16.18 -22.94
C ARG A 24 24.38 -17.56 -22.27
N TRP A 25 25.21 -18.47 -22.71
CA TRP A 25 25.22 -19.83 -22.16
C TRP A 25 25.55 -19.89 -20.65
N ARG A 26 26.30 -18.94 -20.11
CA ARG A 26 26.69 -18.86 -18.67
C ARG A 26 25.95 -17.84 -17.85
N TYR A 27 25.40 -16.79 -18.46
CA TYR A 27 24.78 -15.69 -17.74
C TYR A 27 23.64 -15.08 -18.52
N THR A 28 22.80 -14.39 -17.79
CA THR A 28 21.76 -13.51 -18.30
C THR A 28 22.06 -12.09 -17.82
N ALA A 29 22.04 -11.12 -18.73
CA ALA A 29 22.22 -9.71 -18.42
C ALA A 29 20.85 -9.04 -18.25
N ILE A 30 20.66 -8.36 -17.12
CA ILE A 30 19.43 -7.68 -16.75
C ILE A 30 19.74 -6.19 -16.58
N GLU A 31 19.05 -5.34 -17.32
CA GLU A 31 19.10 -3.89 -17.17
C GLU A 31 18.06 -3.42 -16.17
N THR A 32 18.50 -2.81 -15.09
CA THR A 32 17.61 -2.21 -14.08
C THR A 32 17.05 -0.88 -14.58
N ARG A 33 16.04 -0.34 -13.87
CA ARG A 33 15.49 0.99 -14.18
C ARG A 33 16.48 2.13 -14.00
N ASN A 34 17.50 1.93 -13.20
CA ASN A 34 18.56 2.91 -12.99
C ASN A 34 19.64 2.89 -14.09
N GLY A 35 19.48 2.03 -15.10
CA GLY A 35 20.46 1.87 -16.18
C GLY A 35 21.66 1.00 -15.81
N GLU A 36 21.61 0.30 -14.68
CA GLU A 36 22.63 -0.65 -14.28
C GLU A 36 22.44 -1.98 -15.00
N THR A 37 23.50 -2.58 -15.50
CA THR A 37 23.46 -3.93 -16.05
C THR A 37 23.94 -4.93 -15.00
N ILE A 38 23.04 -5.79 -14.54
CA ILE A 38 23.36 -6.86 -13.59
C ILE A 38 23.55 -8.16 -14.35
N ILE A 39 24.68 -8.81 -14.12
CA ILE A 39 25.03 -10.10 -14.72
C ILE A 39 24.66 -11.21 -13.74
N VAL A 40 23.66 -12.01 -14.08
CA VAL A 40 23.19 -13.12 -13.25
C VAL A 40 23.66 -14.44 -13.85
N PRO A 41 24.45 -15.26 -13.15
CA PRO A 41 24.82 -16.59 -13.63
C PRO A 41 23.58 -17.46 -13.86
N ASN A 42 23.50 -18.15 -14.99
CA ASN A 42 22.36 -19.01 -15.30
C ASN A 42 22.19 -20.14 -14.28
N SER A 43 23.28 -20.62 -13.68
CA SER A 43 23.22 -21.59 -12.59
C SER A 43 22.48 -21.09 -11.35
N LEU A 44 22.50 -19.77 -11.10
CA LEU A 44 21.73 -19.14 -10.06
C LEU A 44 20.26 -19.02 -10.47
N LEU A 45 19.99 -18.54 -11.66
CA LEU A 45 18.61 -18.43 -12.19
C LEU A 45 17.87 -19.78 -12.18
N MET A 46 18.56 -20.88 -12.50
CA MET A 46 17.97 -22.22 -12.48
C MET A 46 17.63 -22.72 -11.06
N LYS A 47 18.25 -22.18 -10.03
CA LYS A 47 18.03 -22.55 -8.62
C LYS A 47 17.12 -21.57 -7.87
N SER A 48 17.00 -20.35 -8.36
CA SER A 48 16.18 -19.29 -7.76
C SER A 48 14.76 -19.31 -8.31
N LYS A 49 13.82 -18.84 -7.50
CA LYS A 49 12.49 -18.50 -8.00
C LYS A 49 12.58 -17.15 -8.70
N PHE A 50 12.16 -17.08 -9.93
CA PHE A 50 12.02 -15.83 -10.65
C PHE A 50 10.58 -15.67 -11.16
N ALA A 51 10.17 -14.44 -11.40
CA ALA A 51 8.88 -14.13 -12.00
C ALA A 51 9.09 -13.34 -13.29
N VAL A 52 8.47 -13.77 -14.36
CA VAL A 52 8.32 -12.95 -15.57
C VAL A 52 7.15 -12.02 -15.30
N ILE A 53 7.46 -10.71 -15.17
CA ILE A 53 6.47 -9.67 -14.86
C ILE A 53 5.72 -9.27 -16.14
N TRP A 54 6.45 -9.20 -17.24
CA TRP A 54 5.94 -8.83 -18.53
C TRP A 54 6.81 -9.50 -19.63
N SER A 55 6.17 -10.09 -20.62
CA SER A 55 6.86 -10.74 -21.72
C SER A 55 6.78 -9.90 -22.98
N ALA A 56 7.92 -9.72 -23.63
CA ALA A 56 8.00 -9.03 -24.91
C ALA A 56 7.23 -9.77 -26.02
N GLU A 57 7.20 -11.09 -25.96
CA GLU A 57 6.48 -11.95 -26.91
C GLU A 57 4.96 -11.92 -26.66
N GLN A 58 4.56 -11.81 -25.39
CA GLN A 58 3.15 -11.74 -24.96
C GLN A 58 2.74 -10.31 -24.59
N ALA A 59 3.15 -9.31 -25.39
CA ALA A 59 2.86 -7.88 -25.15
C ALA A 59 1.36 -7.54 -25.02
N THR A 60 0.48 -8.53 -25.15
CA THR A 60 -0.97 -8.41 -24.96
C THR A 60 -1.42 -8.46 -23.50
N GLN A 61 -0.54 -8.85 -22.55
CA GLN A 61 -0.89 -8.88 -21.12
C GLN A 61 -0.34 -7.65 -20.41
N PRO A 62 -1.18 -6.64 -20.15
CA PRO A 62 -0.74 -5.44 -19.46
C PRO A 62 -0.38 -5.75 -18.01
N TRP A 63 0.65 -5.08 -17.50
CA TRP A 63 1.15 -5.27 -16.14
C TRP A 63 0.35 -4.47 -15.13
N ARG A 64 -0.25 -5.14 -14.13
CA ARG A 64 -1.05 -4.50 -13.10
C ARG A 64 -0.20 -3.70 -12.11
N ARG A 65 -0.61 -2.44 -11.88
CA ARG A 65 -0.06 -1.53 -10.88
C ARG A 65 -1.09 -1.18 -9.82
N TRP A 66 -0.62 -0.65 -8.69
CA TRP A 66 -1.41 -0.27 -7.54
C TRP A 66 -1.00 1.12 -7.07
N ILE A 67 -1.97 2.03 -6.95
CA ILE A 67 -1.79 3.31 -6.27
C ILE A 67 -2.56 3.26 -4.97
N TRP A 68 -1.84 3.29 -3.87
CA TRP A 68 -2.38 3.25 -2.53
C TRP A 68 -2.63 4.67 -2.02
N PHE A 69 -3.77 4.88 -1.36
CA PHE A 69 -4.11 6.14 -0.73
C PHE A 69 -5.09 5.91 0.42
N ASN A 70 -5.08 6.82 1.40
CA ASN A 70 -5.92 6.74 2.58
C ASN A 70 -6.92 7.90 2.57
N VAL A 71 -8.16 7.62 2.87
CA VAL A 71 -9.25 8.62 2.89
C VAL A 71 -9.92 8.58 4.25
N ASP A 72 -10.24 9.77 4.76
CA ASP A 72 -11.00 9.99 5.98
C ASP A 72 -12.37 9.29 5.89
N TYR A 73 -12.83 8.70 6.99
CA TYR A 73 -14.14 8.03 7.08
C TYR A 73 -15.35 8.96 6.88
N ALA A 74 -15.16 10.28 6.90
CA ALA A 74 -16.24 11.22 6.59
C ALA A 74 -16.76 11.08 5.15
N ALA A 75 -15.94 10.53 4.23
CA ALA A 75 -16.36 10.28 2.86
C ALA A 75 -16.93 8.86 2.71
N PRO A 76 -18.15 8.69 2.21
CA PRO A 76 -18.72 7.37 1.94
C PRO A 76 -17.85 6.56 0.96
N PRO A 77 -17.53 5.30 1.25
CA PRO A 77 -16.65 4.49 0.40
C PRO A 77 -17.08 4.38 -1.06
N ALA A 78 -18.37 4.23 -1.31
CA ALA A 78 -18.90 4.16 -2.67
C ALA A 78 -18.58 5.44 -3.48
N ARG A 79 -18.66 6.62 -2.85
CA ARG A 79 -18.33 7.89 -3.46
C ARG A 79 -16.84 8.00 -3.77
N VAL A 80 -15.98 7.54 -2.85
CA VAL A 80 -14.52 7.50 -3.05
C VAL A 80 -14.17 6.64 -4.25
N ILE A 81 -14.67 5.40 -4.28
CA ILE A 81 -14.44 4.44 -5.35
C ILE A 81 -14.89 5.02 -6.70
N GLN A 82 -16.14 5.46 -6.78
CA GLN A 82 -16.67 6.03 -8.03
C GLN A 82 -15.88 7.24 -8.53
N THR A 83 -15.50 8.16 -7.62
CA THR A 83 -14.74 9.37 -7.98
C THR A 83 -13.39 9.00 -8.58
N VAL A 84 -12.67 8.07 -7.95
CA VAL A 84 -11.32 7.66 -8.37
C VAL A 84 -11.36 6.84 -9.66
N GLU A 85 -12.31 5.92 -9.79
CA GLU A 85 -12.48 5.12 -11.02
C GLU A 85 -12.81 6.00 -12.21
N GLN A 86 -13.79 6.90 -12.06
CA GLN A 86 -14.16 7.83 -13.14
C GLN A 86 -12.99 8.73 -13.55
N ALA A 87 -12.21 9.20 -12.58
CA ALA A 87 -11.04 10.02 -12.86
C ALA A 87 -9.97 9.24 -13.65
N ALA A 88 -9.73 7.99 -13.28
CA ALA A 88 -8.74 7.16 -13.96
C ALA A 88 -9.19 6.71 -15.37
N ILE A 89 -10.49 6.44 -15.54
CA ILE A 89 -11.05 6.01 -16.82
C ILE A 89 -11.17 7.20 -17.81
N SER A 90 -11.60 8.37 -17.32
CA SER A 90 -11.80 9.54 -18.16
C SER A 90 -10.52 10.28 -18.51
N ALA A 91 -9.45 10.11 -17.73
CA ALA A 91 -8.16 10.69 -18.02
C ALA A 91 -7.47 9.89 -19.13
N ASP A 92 -7.05 10.59 -20.18
CA ASP A 92 -6.23 9.97 -21.23
C ASP A 92 -4.76 9.96 -20.80
N ILE A 93 -4.45 9.06 -19.84
CA ILE A 93 -3.10 8.94 -19.31
C ILE A 93 -2.31 8.02 -20.23
N PRO A 94 -1.23 8.51 -20.84
CA PRO A 94 -0.37 7.69 -21.66
C PRO A 94 0.10 6.42 -20.93
N ASN A 95 0.21 5.31 -21.65
CA ASN A 95 0.66 4.02 -21.13
C ASN A 95 -0.30 3.31 -20.13
N VAL A 96 -1.46 3.87 -19.84
CA VAL A 96 -2.50 3.17 -19.10
C VAL A 96 -3.38 2.39 -20.08
N ALA A 97 -3.51 1.09 -19.86
CA ALA A 97 -4.36 0.24 -20.69
C ALA A 97 -5.83 0.57 -20.52
N ARG A 98 -6.59 0.50 -21.60
CA ARG A 98 -8.05 0.68 -21.60
C ARG A 98 -8.82 -0.62 -21.37
N ASP A 99 -8.14 -1.73 -21.46
CA ASP A 99 -8.64 -3.05 -21.13
C ASP A 99 -7.51 -3.87 -20.46
N PRO A 100 -7.67 -4.32 -19.22
CA PRO A 100 -8.81 -4.06 -18.31
C PRO A 100 -8.90 -2.59 -17.85
N LEU A 101 -10.13 -2.12 -17.62
CA LEU A 101 -10.35 -0.78 -17.07
C LEU A 101 -9.78 -0.61 -15.66
N PRO A 102 -9.23 0.57 -15.31
CA PRO A 102 -8.88 0.89 -13.94
C PRO A 102 -10.05 0.69 -12.98
N ASN A 103 -9.76 0.14 -11.80
CA ASN A 103 -10.77 -0.02 -10.75
C ASN A 103 -10.20 0.28 -9.37
N CYS A 104 -11.05 0.76 -8.48
CA CYS A 104 -10.69 1.15 -7.13
C CYS A 104 -11.35 0.21 -6.11
N VAL A 105 -10.60 -0.21 -5.12
CA VAL A 105 -11.09 -1.09 -4.05
C VAL A 105 -10.71 -0.55 -2.68
N LEU A 106 -11.61 -0.71 -1.71
CA LEU A 106 -11.32 -0.51 -0.30
C LEU A 106 -10.63 -1.77 0.21
N MET A 107 -9.41 -1.63 0.69
CA MET A 107 -8.54 -2.74 1.06
C MET A 107 -8.49 -2.99 2.56
N GLU A 108 -8.59 -1.93 3.36
CA GLU A 108 -8.38 -2.02 4.80
C GLU A 108 -9.09 -0.90 5.54
N PHE A 109 -9.47 -1.18 6.79
CA PHE A 109 -9.94 -0.18 7.75
C PHE A 109 -8.82 0.14 8.73
N GLY A 110 -8.23 1.33 8.60
CA GLY A 110 -7.23 1.85 9.55
C GLY A 110 -7.89 2.53 10.76
N PRO A 111 -7.08 3.04 11.70
CA PRO A 111 -7.60 3.67 12.92
C PRO A 111 -8.51 4.89 12.66
N ASN A 112 -8.21 5.70 11.65
CA ASN A 112 -8.92 6.94 11.28
C ASN A 112 -9.09 7.08 9.76
N TYR A 113 -8.90 6.02 8.98
CA TYR A 113 -8.99 6.07 7.53
C TYR A 113 -9.44 4.74 6.92
N GLY A 114 -10.08 4.82 5.77
CA GLY A 114 -10.18 3.72 4.83
C GLY A 114 -8.95 3.72 3.91
N ARG A 115 -8.29 2.57 3.75
CA ARG A 115 -7.18 2.39 2.82
C ARG A 115 -7.68 1.85 1.51
N TYR A 116 -7.45 2.59 0.45
CA TYR A 116 -7.90 2.27 -0.90
C TYR A 116 -6.72 1.94 -1.80
N ALA A 117 -6.99 1.19 -2.84
CA ALA A 117 -6.06 0.94 -3.91
C ALA A 117 -6.74 1.14 -5.27
N LEU A 118 -6.24 2.05 -6.08
CA LEU A 118 -6.56 2.11 -7.50
C LEU A 118 -5.67 1.11 -8.23
N ARG A 119 -6.28 0.16 -8.90
CA ARG A 119 -5.61 -0.82 -9.76
C ARG A 119 -5.76 -0.39 -11.20
N TYR A 120 -4.68 -0.38 -11.93
CA TYR A 120 -4.64 -0.10 -13.35
C TYR A 120 -3.52 -0.90 -14.01
N TRP A 121 -3.46 -0.92 -15.32
CA TRP A 121 -2.54 -1.76 -16.06
C TRP A 121 -1.69 -0.94 -17.00
N LEU A 122 -0.38 -1.23 -17.01
CA LEU A 122 0.58 -0.63 -17.93
C LEU A 122 0.63 -1.43 -19.23
N ILE A 123 0.69 -0.72 -20.33
CA ILE A 123 0.95 -1.30 -21.65
C ILE A 123 2.43 -1.64 -21.77
N ASP A 124 3.31 -0.71 -21.37
CA ASP A 124 4.76 -0.83 -21.37
C ASP A 124 5.31 -0.62 -19.94
N PRO A 125 6.04 -1.59 -19.37
CA PRO A 125 6.61 -1.45 -18.04
C PRO A 125 7.75 -0.45 -17.93
N ARG A 126 8.37 0.01 -19.03
CA ARG A 126 9.52 0.92 -18.99
C ARG A 126 9.23 2.27 -18.35
N PRO A 127 8.18 3.01 -18.73
CA PRO A 127 7.85 4.29 -18.12
C PRO A 127 6.86 4.13 -16.95
N ASP A 128 7.07 3.17 -16.03
CA ASP A 128 6.13 2.92 -14.94
C ASP A 128 6.07 4.08 -13.94
N ASP A 129 7.22 4.62 -13.50
CA ASP A 129 7.24 5.71 -12.52
C ASP A 129 6.60 7.01 -13.03
N PRO A 130 6.86 7.49 -14.25
CA PRO A 130 6.12 8.62 -14.82
C PRO A 130 4.62 8.34 -14.93
N THR A 131 4.23 7.13 -15.33
CA THR A 131 2.82 6.74 -15.43
C THR A 131 2.17 6.70 -14.05
N ASP A 132 2.81 6.06 -13.05
CA ASP A 132 2.36 6.03 -11.67
C ASP A 132 2.17 7.46 -11.12
N SER A 133 3.11 8.37 -11.42
CA SER A 133 3.04 9.77 -11.01
C SER A 133 1.83 10.46 -11.64
N ALA A 134 1.63 10.30 -12.95
CA ALA A 134 0.48 10.89 -13.65
C ALA A 134 -0.84 10.37 -13.05
N VAL A 135 -0.97 9.07 -12.82
CA VAL A 135 -2.15 8.47 -12.17
C VAL A 135 -2.39 9.06 -10.79
N ARG A 136 -1.35 9.20 -9.94
CA ARG A 136 -1.47 9.84 -8.61
C ARG A 136 -1.98 11.27 -8.68
N VAL A 137 -1.47 12.06 -9.63
CA VAL A 137 -1.91 13.45 -9.84
C VAL A 137 -3.40 13.50 -10.20
N HIS A 138 -3.85 12.64 -11.11
CA HIS A 138 -5.28 12.60 -11.49
C HIS A 138 -6.17 12.15 -10.33
N VAL A 139 -5.76 11.16 -9.56
CA VAL A 139 -6.47 10.70 -8.35
C VAL A 139 -6.57 11.82 -7.32
N LEU A 140 -5.45 12.46 -6.99
CA LEU A 140 -5.42 13.56 -6.02
C LEU A 140 -6.34 14.71 -6.44
N ALA A 141 -6.21 15.15 -7.69
CA ALA A 141 -7.04 16.23 -8.23
C ALA A 141 -8.54 15.89 -8.22
N ALA A 142 -8.90 14.63 -8.48
CA ALA A 142 -10.28 14.17 -8.44
C ALA A 142 -10.84 14.18 -7.02
N LEU A 143 -10.09 13.67 -6.05
CA LEU A 143 -10.46 13.69 -4.64
C LEU A 143 -10.66 15.12 -4.14
N GLN A 144 -9.73 16.03 -4.46
CA GLN A 144 -9.82 17.44 -4.09
C GLN A 144 -11.06 18.14 -4.72
N ARG A 145 -11.33 17.94 -6.01
CA ARG A 145 -12.53 18.49 -6.67
C ARG A 145 -13.83 17.96 -6.07
N ALA A 146 -13.83 16.70 -5.60
CA ALA A 146 -14.98 16.10 -4.95
C ALA A 146 -15.14 16.49 -3.48
N GLY A 147 -14.20 17.26 -2.91
CA GLY A 147 -14.18 17.60 -1.49
C GLY A 147 -13.89 16.41 -0.58
N ILE A 148 -13.22 15.39 -1.10
CA ILE A 148 -12.81 14.19 -0.37
C ILE A 148 -11.39 14.41 0.16
N ARG A 149 -11.24 14.38 1.49
CA ARG A 149 -9.94 14.60 2.14
C ARG A 149 -9.12 13.32 2.19
N ILE A 150 -7.85 13.42 1.85
CA ILE A 150 -6.85 12.39 2.18
C ILE A 150 -6.70 12.39 3.71
N ALA A 151 -6.63 11.21 4.29
CA ALA A 151 -6.51 11.08 5.75
C ALA A 151 -5.17 11.63 6.23
N GLU A 152 -5.25 12.46 7.25
CA GLU A 152 -4.12 13.00 7.99
C GLU A 152 -3.95 12.25 9.32
N PRO A 153 -2.75 12.21 9.91
CA PRO A 153 -2.56 11.67 11.25
C PRO A 153 -3.35 12.51 12.25
N GLU A 154 -4.33 11.90 12.91
CA GLU A 154 -5.09 12.55 13.99
C GLU A 154 -4.59 12.08 15.34
N TYR A 155 -4.32 13.01 16.24
CA TYR A 155 -3.96 12.75 17.61
C TYR A 155 -5.01 13.35 18.54
N SER A 156 -5.65 12.52 19.35
CA SER A 156 -6.50 12.99 20.44
C SER A 156 -5.63 13.22 21.67
N VAL A 157 -5.43 14.49 22.01
CA VAL A 157 -4.67 14.87 23.22
C VAL A 157 -5.63 15.17 24.36
N HIS A 158 -5.67 14.29 25.34
CA HIS A 158 -6.40 14.54 26.58
C HIS A 158 -5.52 15.31 27.56
N MET A 159 -5.70 16.62 27.64
CA MET A 159 -5.01 17.43 28.66
C MET A 159 -5.75 17.30 29.98
N ILE A 160 -5.12 16.64 30.95
CA ILE A 160 -5.59 16.57 32.31
C ILE A 160 -4.87 17.67 33.09
N LYS A 161 -5.60 18.73 33.50
CA LYS A 161 -5.06 19.68 34.45
C LYS A 161 -5.08 19.04 35.84
N GLU A 162 -3.95 18.60 36.32
CA GLU A 162 -3.77 18.19 37.70
C GLU A 162 -3.88 19.41 38.60
N ASN A 163 -5.04 19.59 39.20
CA ASN A 163 -5.25 20.51 40.30
C ASN A 163 -5.42 19.75 41.63
N HIS A 164 -5.48 20.45 42.76
CA HIS A 164 -5.62 19.83 44.08
C HIS A 164 -6.85 18.92 44.17
N ALA A 165 -7.97 19.34 43.60
CA ALA A 165 -9.22 18.58 43.59
C ALA A 165 -9.11 17.27 42.78
N TYR A 166 -8.37 17.27 41.65
CA TYR A 166 -8.11 16.07 40.87
C TYR A 166 -7.25 15.05 41.63
N ARG A 167 -6.19 15.53 42.30
CA ARG A 167 -5.32 14.65 43.12
C ARG A 167 -6.09 14.03 44.28
N GLU A 168 -6.96 14.81 44.97
CA GLU A 168 -7.83 14.28 46.01
C GLU A 168 -8.80 13.23 45.49
N ALA A 169 -9.43 13.46 44.33
CA ALA A 169 -10.35 12.52 43.74
C ALA A 169 -9.66 11.21 43.30
N VAL A 170 -8.44 11.28 42.74
CA VAL A 170 -7.63 10.10 42.40
C VAL A 170 -7.25 9.33 43.65
N HIS A 171 -6.79 10.03 44.70
CA HIS A 171 -6.42 9.40 45.97
C HIS A 171 -7.61 8.72 46.64
N ALA A 172 -8.78 9.38 46.68
CA ALA A 172 -10.00 8.78 47.21
C ALA A 172 -10.45 7.52 46.46
N ARG A 173 -10.32 7.52 45.10
CA ARG A 173 -10.62 6.32 44.30
C ARG A 173 -9.65 5.18 44.60
N GLU A 174 -8.37 5.48 44.75
CA GLU A 174 -7.35 4.49 45.06
C GLU A 174 -7.54 3.87 46.44
N LEU A 175 -7.83 4.70 47.46
CA LEU A 175 -8.21 4.26 48.80
C LEU A 175 -9.46 3.37 48.76
N GLY A 176 -10.48 3.76 48.00
CA GLY A 176 -11.70 2.96 47.87
C GLY A 176 -11.44 1.59 47.25
N ARG A 177 -10.56 1.52 46.23
CA ARG A 177 -10.13 0.24 45.63
C ARG A 177 -9.37 -0.64 46.62
N ARG A 178 -8.44 -0.06 47.38
CA ARG A 178 -7.65 -0.79 48.39
C ARG A 178 -8.55 -1.30 49.53
N LEU A 179 -9.49 -0.50 50.02
CA LEU A 179 -10.47 -0.91 51.02
C LEU A 179 -11.39 -2.04 50.50
N LYS A 180 -11.83 -1.94 49.23
CA LYS A 180 -12.64 -2.99 48.64
C LYS A 180 -11.85 -4.30 48.50
N ALA A 181 -10.58 -4.24 48.11
CA ALA A 181 -9.70 -5.39 48.03
C ALA A 181 -9.47 -6.02 49.42
N LEU A 182 -9.22 -5.23 50.44
CA LEU A 182 -9.04 -5.72 51.83
C LEU A 182 -10.32 -6.35 52.38
N ARG A 183 -11.50 -5.82 52.11
CA ARG A 183 -12.78 -6.43 52.52
C ARG A 183 -13.07 -7.74 51.77
N GLY A 184 -12.52 -7.92 50.59
CA GLY A 184 -12.63 -9.15 49.79
C GLY A 184 -11.70 -10.29 50.30
N VAL A 185 -10.72 -9.98 51.14
CA VAL A 185 -9.85 -10.97 51.81
C VAL A 185 -10.54 -11.40 53.06
N GLY A 186 -10.97 -12.66 53.12
CA GLY A 186 -11.80 -13.22 54.22
C GLY A 186 -11.22 -13.15 55.65
N ILE A 187 -9.97 -12.67 55.81
CA ILE A 187 -9.30 -12.45 57.11
C ILE A 187 -9.94 -11.24 57.86
N PHE A 188 -10.58 -10.30 57.16
CA PHE A 188 -11.17 -9.09 57.78
C PHE A 188 -12.69 -9.13 57.90
N SER A 189 -13.34 -10.23 57.48
CA SER A 189 -14.79 -10.36 57.60
C SER A 189 -15.30 -10.63 59.01
N SER A 190 -14.42 -10.83 59.99
CA SER A 190 -14.75 -11.11 61.39
C SER A 190 -14.66 -9.94 62.34
N PHE A 191 -14.37 -8.74 61.86
CA PHE A 191 -14.39 -7.49 62.61
C PHE A 191 -15.57 -6.63 62.20
N SER A 192 -16.74 -6.91 62.72
CA SER A 192 -17.92 -6.05 62.73
C SER A 192 -18.22 -5.58 64.16
#